data_f61a07c881eeae9ca6d3670d4c3e8efd
#
_entry.id   f61a07c881eeae9ca6d3670d4c3e8efd
#
_cell.length_a   1.000
_cell.length_b   1.000
_cell.length_c   1.000
_cell.angle_alpha   90.00
_cell.angle_beta   90.00
_cell.angle_gamma   90.00
#
_symmetry.space_group_name_H-M   'P 1'
#
loop_
_entity.id
_entity.type
_entity.pdbx_description
1 polymer ?
#
loop_
_entity_poly.entity_id
_entity_poly.type
_entity_poly.pdbx_seq_one_letter_code
_entity_poly.pdbx_strand_id
1 'polypeptide(L)'
;PFVLKPASLTPVGALIIGEVLAETDLPEGAFSILPCRRDGADLFTTDDRLKLLSFTGSPGVGWALKARAGKKKVVLELGGNAAVVVDRDADLGDAVERIVFGAFYQSGQSCVSVQRILVHEEVYQEFRDRLVEATRGLETGDPREEETFVGPLIREKEAARLEEWIAGATEAGATVLCGGERDGAMLEATLLEDVPDDAPLVCEEAFGPVAVLDRFSDFDEALRMVDDSVFGLQAGIFTRDLYRAQRAWDELDVGGVIVGDVPSWRVDNMPYGGVKESGLGREGVRYAMEDMTEIRLLAIRDVPEV
;
A
#
# COMPACT_ATOMS: atom_id res chain seq x y z
N PRO A 1 22.21 -3.36 16.30
CA PRO A 1 21.26 -2.50 16.97
C PRO A 1 20.51 -1.64 15.97
N PHE A 2 19.32 -1.14 16.36
CA PHE A 2 18.54 -0.23 15.54
C PHE A 2 18.01 0.96 16.36
N VAL A 3 17.72 2.05 15.66
CA VAL A 3 17.00 3.21 16.18
C VAL A 3 15.72 3.37 15.38
N LEU A 4 14.57 3.40 16.06
CA LEU A 4 13.26 3.60 15.46
C LEU A 4 12.70 4.97 15.86
N LYS A 5 12.40 5.78 14.87
CA LYS A 5 11.58 6.98 15.05
C LYS A 5 10.16 6.68 14.57
N PRO A 6 9.17 6.56 15.44
CA PRO A 6 7.79 6.33 15.04
C PRO A 6 7.18 7.53 14.32
N ALA A 7 6.09 7.30 13.61
CA ALA A 7 5.26 8.38 13.09
C ALA A 7 4.77 9.27 14.22
N SER A 8 4.79 10.60 14.01
CA SER A 8 4.51 11.55 15.08
C SER A 8 3.06 11.51 15.58
N LEU A 9 2.11 11.05 14.74
CA LEU A 9 0.70 10.98 15.10
C LEU A 9 0.28 9.61 15.66
N THR A 10 1.06 8.57 15.41
CA THR A 10 0.74 7.20 15.80
C THR A 10 1.92 6.49 16.47
N PRO A 11 2.51 7.07 17.54
CA PRO A 11 3.72 6.52 18.17
C PRO A 11 3.46 5.33 19.08
N VAL A 12 2.22 5.14 19.57
CA VAL A 12 1.89 4.20 20.65
C VAL A 12 2.22 2.76 20.28
N GLY A 13 1.87 2.29 19.07
CA GLY A 13 2.18 0.94 18.63
C GLY A 13 3.69 0.64 18.65
N ALA A 14 4.52 1.60 18.22
CA ALA A 14 5.96 1.45 18.28
C ALA A 14 6.50 1.40 19.73
N LEU A 15 5.90 2.15 20.64
CA LEU A 15 6.26 2.11 22.07
C LEU A 15 5.92 0.76 22.69
N ILE A 16 4.75 0.20 22.38
CA ILE A 16 4.35 -1.15 22.82
C ILE A 16 5.34 -2.22 22.28
N ILE A 17 5.75 -2.11 21.01
CA ILE A 17 6.80 -2.99 20.46
C ILE A 17 8.10 -2.85 21.29
N GLY A 18 8.47 -1.64 21.70
CA GLY A 18 9.62 -1.40 22.56
C GLY A 18 9.49 -2.06 23.93
N GLU A 19 8.33 -1.99 24.55
CA GLU A 19 8.06 -2.68 25.83
C GLU A 19 8.21 -4.20 25.68
N VAL A 20 7.62 -4.79 24.64
CA VAL A 20 7.76 -6.23 24.36
C VAL A 20 9.22 -6.63 24.11
N LEU A 21 9.98 -5.85 23.35
CA LEU A 21 11.41 -6.10 23.13
C LEU A 21 12.23 -5.99 24.42
N ALA A 22 11.86 -5.10 25.32
CA ALA A 22 12.55 -4.92 26.61
C ALA A 22 12.36 -6.09 27.58
N GLU A 23 11.31 -6.92 27.38
CA GLU A 23 11.06 -8.13 28.14
C GLU A 23 11.87 -9.36 27.63
N THR A 24 12.61 -9.20 26.53
CA THR A 24 13.43 -10.26 25.94
C THR A 24 14.89 -10.20 26.46
N ASP A 25 15.66 -11.27 26.19
CA ASP A 25 17.09 -11.37 26.54
C ASP A 25 17.99 -10.56 25.57
N LEU A 26 17.48 -9.58 24.85
CA LEU A 26 18.28 -8.72 24.00
C LEU A 26 19.27 -7.91 24.85
N PRO A 27 20.55 -7.76 24.42
CA PRO A 27 21.53 -6.99 25.15
C PRO A 27 21.16 -5.50 25.19
N GLU A 28 21.59 -4.81 26.26
CA GLU A 28 21.43 -3.37 26.37
C GLU A 28 21.98 -2.63 25.14
N GLY A 29 21.20 -1.67 24.60
CA GLY A 29 21.57 -0.93 23.42
C GLY A 29 21.26 -1.66 22.10
N ALA A 30 20.60 -2.82 22.12
CA ALA A 30 20.17 -3.52 20.90
C ALA A 30 19.15 -2.68 20.11
N PHE A 31 18.31 -1.91 20.79
CA PHE A 31 17.32 -1.05 20.16
C PHE A 31 17.09 0.26 20.93
N SER A 32 16.55 1.25 20.23
CA SER A 32 16.07 2.51 20.81
C SER A 32 14.85 2.99 20.05
N ILE A 33 13.75 3.24 20.75
CA ILE A 33 12.54 3.83 20.15
C ILE A 33 12.42 5.28 20.63
N LEU A 34 12.57 6.21 19.70
CA LEU A 34 12.75 7.63 19.99
C LEU A 34 11.65 8.47 19.31
N PRO A 35 10.52 8.72 19.98
CA PRO A 35 9.56 9.71 19.51
C PRO A 35 10.25 11.08 19.47
N CYS A 36 10.46 11.62 18.28
CA CYS A 36 11.07 12.93 18.10
C CYS A 36 10.43 13.70 16.94
N ARG A 37 10.68 14.99 16.88
CA ARG A 37 10.25 15.89 15.80
C ARG A 37 11.04 15.60 14.52
N ARG A 38 10.56 16.15 13.38
CA ARG A 38 11.20 15.91 12.06
C ARG A 38 12.63 16.41 11.98
N ASP A 39 12.96 17.51 12.67
CA ASP A 39 14.31 18.07 12.74
C ASP A 39 15.33 17.09 13.37
N GLY A 40 14.91 16.28 14.35
CA GLY A 40 15.74 15.19 14.90
C GLY A 40 15.97 14.02 13.93
N ALA A 41 15.18 13.90 12.87
CA ALA A 41 15.30 12.81 11.91
C ALA A 41 16.44 13.00 10.89
N ASP A 42 17.05 14.18 10.78
CA ASP A 42 18.18 14.42 9.87
C ASP A 42 19.38 13.53 10.16
N LEU A 43 19.58 13.14 11.40
CA LEU A 43 20.65 12.23 11.82
C LEU A 43 20.51 10.83 11.16
N PHE A 44 19.32 10.37 10.79
CA PHE A 44 19.16 9.10 10.08
C PHE A 44 19.86 9.10 8.73
N THR A 45 19.96 10.23 8.06
CA THR A 45 20.67 10.36 6.77
C THR A 45 22.13 10.76 6.96
N THR A 46 22.48 11.57 7.96
CA THR A 46 23.81 12.22 8.07
C THR A 46 24.76 11.53 9.03
N ASP A 47 24.31 10.78 10.03
CA ASP A 47 25.19 10.13 11.00
C ASP A 47 25.78 8.82 10.45
N ASP A 48 27.09 8.75 10.30
CA ASP A 48 27.83 7.63 9.74
C ASP A 48 27.76 6.33 10.57
N ARG A 49 27.31 6.38 11.80
CA ARG A 49 27.08 5.21 12.64
C ARG A 49 25.89 4.38 12.15
N LEU A 50 24.90 5.02 11.54
CA LEU A 50 23.74 4.39 10.92
C LEU A 50 24.12 3.96 9.51
N LYS A 51 24.10 2.67 9.23
CA LYS A 51 24.57 2.07 7.96
C LYS A 51 23.45 1.77 6.99
N LEU A 52 22.25 1.54 7.50
CA LEU A 52 21.03 1.30 6.73
C LEU A 52 19.96 2.29 7.18
N LEU A 53 19.25 2.85 6.20
CA LEU A 53 18.05 3.65 6.39
C LEU A 53 16.85 2.86 5.87
N SER A 54 15.91 2.54 6.74
CA SER A 54 14.59 2.03 6.36
C SER A 54 13.55 3.11 6.62
N PHE A 55 12.68 3.34 5.65
CA PHE A 55 11.63 4.38 5.75
C PHE A 55 10.33 3.90 5.13
N THR A 56 9.24 4.07 5.87
CA THR A 56 7.87 3.89 5.39
C THR A 56 7.15 5.23 5.45
N GLY A 57 6.54 5.65 4.33
CA GLY A 57 5.79 6.91 4.25
C GLY A 57 5.61 7.42 2.82
N SER A 58 5.40 8.72 2.65
CA SER A 58 5.10 9.27 1.32
C SER A 58 6.32 9.24 0.37
N PRO A 59 6.10 9.05 -0.94
CA PRO A 59 7.15 9.00 -1.97
C PRO A 59 8.10 10.21 -1.92
N GLY A 60 7.57 11.41 -1.88
CA GLY A 60 8.36 12.63 -1.87
C GLY A 60 9.34 12.71 -0.69
N VAL A 61 8.94 12.21 0.50
CA VAL A 61 9.83 12.15 1.66
C VAL A 61 10.85 11.03 1.50
N GLY A 62 10.43 9.84 1.10
CA GLY A 62 11.32 8.68 0.94
C GLY A 62 12.44 8.92 -0.05
N TRP A 63 12.13 9.41 -1.23
CA TRP A 63 13.11 9.71 -2.27
C TRP A 63 14.05 10.85 -1.87
N ALA A 64 13.56 11.88 -1.16
CA ALA A 64 14.41 12.93 -0.61
C ALA A 64 15.37 12.40 0.46
N LEU A 65 14.94 11.48 1.33
CA LEU A 65 15.80 10.80 2.30
C LEU A 65 16.87 9.96 1.60
N LYS A 66 16.49 9.18 0.57
CA LYS A 66 17.44 8.39 -0.23
C LYS A 66 18.51 9.28 -0.88
N ALA A 67 18.12 10.39 -1.48
CA ALA A 67 19.05 11.33 -2.11
C ALA A 67 20.10 11.87 -1.10
N ARG A 68 19.73 11.99 0.17
CA ARG A 68 20.59 12.49 1.27
C ARG A 68 21.38 11.39 2.01
N ALA A 69 21.01 10.12 1.82
CA ALA A 69 21.57 8.99 2.57
C ALA A 69 23.02 8.63 2.21
N GLY A 70 23.57 9.21 1.14
CA GLY A 70 24.97 9.01 0.73
C GLY A 70 25.27 7.52 0.40
N LYS A 71 26.17 6.91 1.16
CA LYS A 71 26.61 5.51 0.97
C LYS A 71 25.82 4.48 1.76
N LYS A 72 24.79 4.89 2.51
CA LYS A 72 23.96 3.98 3.31
C LYS A 72 23.14 3.07 2.38
N LYS A 73 22.90 1.84 2.81
CA LYS A 73 21.81 1.03 2.25
C LYS A 73 20.48 1.73 2.55
N VAL A 74 19.54 1.68 1.62
CA VAL A 74 18.23 2.32 1.78
C VAL A 74 17.15 1.34 1.37
N VAL A 75 16.17 1.16 2.24
CA VAL A 75 14.93 0.43 1.99
C VAL A 75 13.77 1.41 2.12
N LEU A 76 12.90 1.47 1.14
CA LEU A 76 11.79 2.41 1.07
C LEU A 76 10.48 1.67 0.81
N GLU A 77 9.53 1.83 1.71
CA GLU A 77 8.14 1.40 1.55
C GLU A 77 7.27 2.66 1.45
N LEU A 78 6.81 2.94 0.24
CA LEU A 78 6.18 4.20 -0.10
C LEU A 78 4.71 4.01 -0.51
N GLY A 79 4.17 4.97 -1.23
CA GLY A 79 2.77 4.97 -1.60
C GLY A 79 2.39 3.98 -2.70
N GLY A 80 1.10 3.88 -2.96
CA GLY A 80 0.52 3.09 -4.03
C GLY A 80 -0.87 3.58 -4.41
N ASN A 81 -1.31 3.22 -5.61
CA ASN A 81 -2.71 3.33 -6.05
C ASN A 81 -3.15 1.99 -6.65
N ALA A 82 -3.08 0.97 -5.82
CA ALA A 82 -3.18 -0.42 -6.22
C ALA A 82 -4.42 -0.72 -7.06
N ALA A 83 -4.21 -1.45 -8.17
CA ALA A 83 -5.26 -1.90 -9.05
C ALA A 83 -5.66 -3.35 -8.76
N VAL A 84 -6.95 -3.65 -8.99
CA VAL A 84 -7.48 -5.01 -9.04
C VAL A 84 -8.21 -5.22 -10.37
N VAL A 85 -7.94 -6.35 -11.01
CA VAL A 85 -8.61 -6.78 -12.26
C VAL A 85 -9.64 -7.83 -11.94
N VAL A 86 -10.87 -7.63 -12.37
CA VAL A 86 -11.97 -8.61 -12.31
C VAL A 86 -12.27 -9.05 -13.74
N ASP A 87 -11.75 -10.23 -14.09
CA ASP A 87 -11.96 -10.79 -15.43
C ASP A 87 -13.36 -11.44 -15.54
N ARG A 88 -13.82 -11.68 -16.77
CA ARG A 88 -15.16 -12.24 -17.05
C ARG A 88 -15.43 -13.62 -16.44
N ASP A 89 -14.37 -14.38 -16.13
CA ASP A 89 -14.47 -15.71 -15.53
C ASP A 89 -14.31 -15.72 -14.00
N ALA A 90 -14.18 -14.53 -13.38
CA ALA A 90 -14.06 -14.37 -11.94
C ALA A 90 -15.30 -14.84 -11.18
N ASP A 91 -15.12 -15.28 -9.94
CA ASP A 91 -16.22 -15.41 -9.00
C ASP A 91 -16.61 -14.03 -8.48
N LEU A 92 -17.73 -13.50 -8.98
CA LEU A 92 -18.13 -12.13 -8.66
C LEU A 92 -18.51 -11.95 -7.19
N GLY A 93 -19.04 -13.01 -6.54
CA GLY A 93 -19.39 -12.95 -5.12
C GLY A 93 -18.15 -12.80 -4.25
N ASP A 94 -17.16 -13.66 -4.45
CA ASP A 94 -15.88 -13.62 -3.77
C ASP A 94 -15.11 -12.31 -4.09
N ALA A 95 -15.06 -11.91 -5.36
CA ALA A 95 -14.39 -10.69 -5.77
C ALA A 95 -14.99 -9.44 -5.11
N VAL A 96 -16.33 -9.33 -5.01
CA VAL A 96 -16.99 -8.20 -4.32
C VAL A 96 -16.61 -8.17 -2.85
N GLU A 97 -16.72 -9.29 -2.13
CA GLU A 97 -16.37 -9.36 -0.71
C GLU A 97 -14.92 -8.93 -0.45
N ARG A 98 -13.99 -9.49 -1.23
CA ARG A 98 -12.57 -9.21 -1.10
C ARG A 98 -12.21 -7.77 -1.47
N ILE A 99 -12.81 -7.22 -2.53
CA ILE A 99 -12.54 -5.86 -3.00
C ILE A 99 -13.11 -4.82 -2.03
N VAL A 100 -14.32 -5.03 -1.50
CA VAL A 100 -14.88 -4.15 -0.45
C VAL A 100 -13.95 -4.11 0.75
N PHE A 101 -13.50 -5.28 1.22
CA PHE A 101 -12.51 -5.32 2.29
C PHE A 101 -11.23 -4.59 1.88
N GLY A 102 -10.64 -4.92 0.73
CA GLY A 102 -9.35 -4.37 0.27
C GLY A 102 -9.36 -2.87 0.03
N ALA A 103 -10.50 -2.29 -0.35
CA ALA A 103 -10.64 -0.85 -0.61
C ALA A 103 -10.86 -0.03 0.66
N PHE A 104 -11.57 -0.59 1.66
CA PHE A 104 -12.10 0.21 2.75
C PHE A 104 -11.57 -0.19 4.14
N TYR A 105 -10.84 -1.32 4.27
CA TYR A 105 -10.19 -1.64 5.56
C TYR A 105 -9.25 -0.50 5.97
N GLN A 106 -9.12 -0.27 7.28
CA GLN A 106 -8.36 0.88 7.80
C GLN A 106 -8.79 2.23 7.18
N SER A 107 -10.05 2.34 6.74
CA SER A 107 -10.57 3.52 6.03
C SER A 107 -9.77 3.86 4.77
N GLY A 108 -9.29 2.85 4.03
CA GLY A 108 -8.46 3.01 2.83
C GLY A 108 -7.06 3.58 3.09
N GLN A 109 -6.65 3.76 4.34
CA GLN A 109 -5.34 4.33 4.70
C GLN A 109 -4.25 3.26 4.72
N SER A 110 -4.06 2.60 3.58
CA SER A 110 -3.03 1.58 3.37
C SER A 110 -2.41 1.74 1.99
N CYS A 111 -1.08 1.56 1.88
CA CYS A 111 -0.34 1.64 0.61
C CYS A 111 -0.76 0.58 -0.42
N VAL A 112 -1.43 -0.49 0.01
CA VAL A 112 -1.98 -1.56 -0.84
C VAL A 112 -3.53 -1.58 -0.83
N SER A 113 -4.17 -0.51 -0.36
CA SER A 113 -5.62 -0.37 -0.48
C SER A 113 -6.03 -0.38 -1.95
N VAL A 114 -7.10 -1.09 -2.27
CA VAL A 114 -7.64 -1.11 -3.64
C VAL A 114 -8.19 0.27 -3.97
N GLN A 115 -7.57 0.94 -4.91
CA GLN A 115 -8.01 2.25 -5.38
C GLN A 115 -8.59 2.20 -6.78
N ARG A 116 -8.04 1.36 -7.67
CA ARG A 116 -8.50 1.20 -9.05
C ARG A 116 -9.08 -0.19 -9.27
N ILE A 117 -10.34 -0.28 -9.66
CA ILE A 117 -11.09 -1.52 -9.87
C ILE A 117 -11.40 -1.63 -11.36
N LEU A 118 -10.67 -2.50 -12.06
CA LEU A 118 -10.81 -2.71 -13.50
C LEU A 118 -11.65 -3.95 -13.74
N VAL A 119 -12.78 -3.79 -14.39
CA VAL A 119 -13.78 -4.86 -14.54
C VAL A 119 -14.04 -5.14 -16.01
N HIS A 120 -14.02 -6.42 -16.40
CA HIS A 120 -14.33 -6.82 -17.77
C HIS A 120 -15.75 -6.40 -18.13
N GLU A 121 -15.96 -5.82 -19.32
CA GLU A 121 -17.23 -5.23 -19.76
C GLU A 121 -18.42 -6.20 -19.70
N GLU A 122 -18.19 -7.50 -19.98
CA GLU A 122 -19.25 -8.54 -19.94
C GLU A 122 -19.86 -8.71 -18.53
N VAL A 123 -19.12 -8.44 -17.47
CA VAL A 123 -19.56 -8.62 -16.07
C VAL A 123 -19.67 -7.30 -15.31
N TYR A 124 -19.35 -6.19 -15.94
CA TYR A 124 -19.25 -4.88 -15.31
C TYR A 124 -20.52 -4.46 -14.57
N GLN A 125 -21.67 -4.52 -15.25
CA GLN A 125 -22.94 -4.06 -14.67
C GLN A 125 -23.33 -4.86 -13.42
N GLU A 126 -23.23 -6.19 -13.50
CA GLU A 126 -23.56 -7.08 -12.38
C GLU A 126 -22.59 -6.87 -11.22
N PHE A 127 -21.29 -6.80 -11.51
CA PHE A 127 -20.27 -6.58 -10.50
C PHE A 127 -20.43 -5.22 -9.83
N ARG A 128 -20.60 -4.14 -10.60
CA ARG A 128 -20.82 -2.77 -10.10
C ARG A 128 -21.99 -2.70 -9.13
N ASP A 129 -23.15 -3.25 -9.52
CA ASP A 129 -24.37 -3.16 -8.71
C ASP A 129 -24.18 -3.89 -7.37
N ARG A 130 -23.55 -5.08 -7.37
CA ARG A 130 -23.21 -5.82 -6.15
C ARG A 130 -22.19 -5.08 -5.28
N LEU A 131 -21.16 -4.49 -5.89
CA LEU A 131 -20.12 -3.75 -5.17
C LEU A 131 -20.70 -2.52 -4.49
N VAL A 132 -21.56 -1.77 -5.16
CA VAL A 132 -22.26 -0.60 -4.60
C VAL A 132 -23.15 -1.01 -3.43
N GLU A 133 -23.93 -2.09 -3.55
CA GLU A 133 -24.76 -2.60 -2.46
C GLU A 133 -23.93 -2.98 -1.24
N ALA A 134 -22.84 -3.74 -1.45
CA ALA A 134 -21.95 -4.17 -0.39
C ALA A 134 -21.23 -2.97 0.28
N THR A 135 -20.81 -1.98 -0.50
CA THR A 135 -20.15 -0.77 0.03
C THR A 135 -21.11 0.07 0.87
N ARG A 136 -22.36 0.21 0.46
CA ARG A 136 -23.40 0.92 1.24
C ARG A 136 -23.72 0.22 2.58
N GLY A 137 -23.46 -1.06 2.69
CA GLY A 137 -23.63 -1.84 3.91
C GLY A 137 -22.52 -1.67 4.94
N LEU A 138 -21.45 -0.91 4.65
CA LEU A 138 -20.35 -0.71 5.59
C LEU A 138 -20.74 0.26 6.70
N GLU A 139 -20.51 -0.15 7.95
CA GLU A 139 -20.71 0.73 9.10
C GLU A 139 -19.59 1.78 9.20
N THR A 140 -19.98 3.04 9.16
CA THR A 140 -19.06 4.19 9.33
C THR A 140 -19.29 4.81 10.71
N GLY A 141 -18.24 4.99 11.51
CA GLY A 141 -18.46 5.50 12.88
C GLY A 141 -17.21 5.63 13.75
N ASP A 142 -17.42 5.60 15.05
CA ASP A 142 -16.36 5.65 16.05
C ASP A 142 -15.52 4.36 16.02
N PRO A 143 -14.19 4.43 15.82
CA PRO A 143 -13.33 3.24 15.74
C PRO A 143 -13.20 2.47 17.06
N ARG A 144 -13.81 2.92 18.15
CA ARG A 144 -13.90 2.18 19.42
C ARG A 144 -15.08 1.19 19.46
N GLU A 145 -16.01 1.31 18.55
CA GLU A 145 -17.14 0.38 18.41
C GLU A 145 -16.73 -0.77 17.48
N GLU A 146 -17.04 -2.01 17.88
CA GLU A 146 -16.60 -3.21 17.15
C GLU A 146 -17.24 -3.33 15.74
N GLU A 147 -18.41 -2.77 15.56
CA GLU A 147 -19.16 -2.79 14.30
C GLU A 147 -18.59 -1.80 13.27
N THR A 148 -17.83 -0.80 13.70
CA THR A 148 -17.27 0.22 12.79
C THR A 148 -16.24 -0.37 11.85
N PHE A 149 -16.51 -0.31 10.56
CA PHE A 149 -15.58 -0.72 9.52
C PHE A 149 -14.78 0.47 8.95
N VAL A 150 -15.46 1.61 8.71
CA VAL A 150 -14.85 2.84 8.23
C VAL A 150 -14.82 3.87 9.36
N GLY A 151 -13.64 4.17 9.85
CA GLY A 151 -13.39 5.19 10.86
C GLY A 151 -12.88 6.51 10.26
N PRO A 152 -12.44 7.47 11.10
CA PRO A 152 -11.92 8.76 10.60
C PRO A 152 -10.57 8.60 9.93
N LEU A 153 -10.28 9.47 8.99
CA LEU A 153 -8.94 9.66 8.46
C LEU A 153 -8.05 10.26 9.56
N ILE A 154 -6.73 10.12 9.36
CA ILE A 154 -5.72 10.59 10.33
C ILE A 154 -5.82 12.08 10.66
N ARG A 155 -6.40 12.88 9.76
CA ARG A 155 -6.65 14.32 9.93
C ARG A 155 -7.78 14.78 9.03
N GLU A 156 -8.53 15.77 9.50
CA GLU A 156 -9.58 16.43 8.74
C GLU A 156 -9.10 16.96 7.37
N LYS A 157 -7.90 17.51 7.30
CA LYS A 157 -7.34 18.01 6.03
C LYS A 157 -7.18 16.93 4.95
N GLU A 158 -6.99 15.66 5.32
CA GLU A 158 -6.90 14.56 4.36
C GLU A 158 -8.30 14.18 3.85
N ALA A 159 -9.31 14.22 4.72
CA ALA A 159 -10.69 14.05 4.30
C ALA A 159 -11.14 15.19 3.38
N ALA A 160 -10.79 16.44 3.71
CA ALA A 160 -11.09 17.60 2.86
C ALA A 160 -10.40 17.52 1.49
N ARG A 161 -9.13 17.06 1.44
CA ARG A 161 -8.42 16.83 0.17
C ARG A 161 -9.15 15.82 -0.72
N LEU A 162 -9.64 14.71 -0.15
CA LEU A 162 -10.39 13.71 -0.91
C LEU A 162 -11.76 14.23 -1.35
N GLU A 163 -12.44 14.98 -0.51
CA GLU A 163 -13.68 15.66 -0.90
C GLU A 163 -13.47 16.59 -2.12
N GLU A 164 -12.36 17.37 -2.12
CA GLU A 164 -11.98 18.20 -3.28
C GLU A 164 -11.68 17.34 -4.52
N TRP A 165 -11.02 16.19 -4.38
CA TRP A 165 -10.73 15.31 -5.51
C TRP A 165 -12.00 14.66 -6.08
N ILE A 166 -12.94 14.26 -5.21
CA ILE A 166 -14.25 13.73 -5.62
C ILE A 166 -15.04 14.79 -6.36
N ALA A 167 -15.10 16.02 -5.83
CA ALA A 167 -15.78 17.14 -6.46
C ALA A 167 -15.17 17.47 -7.84
N GLY A 168 -13.84 17.55 -7.93
CA GLY A 168 -13.14 17.81 -9.19
C GLY A 168 -13.37 16.72 -10.24
N ALA A 169 -13.37 15.44 -9.85
CA ALA A 169 -13.69 14.34 -10.74
C ALA A 169 -15.15 14.42 -11.23
N THR A 170 -16.08 14.74 -10.33
CA THR A 170 -17.51 14.88 -10.66
C THR A 170 -17.74 16.06 -11.62
N GLU A 171 -17.09 17.20 -11.41
CA GLU A 171 -17.13 18.34 -12.33
C GLU A 171 -16.56 18.00 -13.71
N ALA A 172 -15.61 17.06 -13.77
CA ALA A 172 -15.01 16.57 -15.00
C ALA A 172 -15.82 15.42 -15.68
N GLY A 173 -16.93 15.00 -15.09
CA GLY A 173 -17.86 14.03 -15.67
C GLY A 173 -17.97 12.70 -14.96
N ALA A 174 -17.21 12.45 -13.90
CA ALA A 174 -17.33 11.23 -13.11
C ALA A 174 -18.69 11.14 -12.40
N THR A 175 -19.12 9.91 -12.17
CA THR A 175 -20.36 9.59 -11.43
C THR A 175 -20.04 9.00 -10.08
N VAL A 176 -20.50 9.61 -8.99
CA VAL A 176 -20.46 9.01 -7.65
C VAL A 176 -21.56 7.97 -7.55
N LEU A 177 -21.19 6.72 -7.34
CA LEU A 177 -22.11 5.59 -7.21
C LEU A 177 -22.66 5.42 -5.78
N CYS A 178 -21.83 5.71 -4.78
CA CYS A 178 -22.21 5.78 -3.37
C CYS A 178 -21.17 6.55 -2.57
N GLY A 179 -21.53 6.97 -1.36
CA GLY A 179 -20.68 7.76 -0.47
C GLY A 179 -20.46 9.19 -0.95
N GLY A 180 -19.31 9.74 -0.59
CA GLY A 180 -18.86 11.09 -0.98
C GLY A 180 -19.13 12.17 0.06
N GLU A 181 -19.90 11.88 1.10
CA GLU A 181 -20.19 12.85 2.17
C GLU A 181 -19.08 12.84 3.24
N ARG A 182 -18.73 14.05 3.70
CA ARG A 182 -17.71 14.25 4.72
C ARG A 182 -18.26 14.96 5.94
N ASP A 183 -17.88 14.49 7.12
CA ASP A 183 -18.08 15.19 8.40
C ASP A 183 -16.75 15.23 9.17
N GLY A 184 -16.12 16.40 9.23
CA GLY A 184 -14.81 16.57 9.86
C GLY A 184 -13.74 15.67 9.22
N ALA A 185 -13.18 14.73 9.97
CA ALA A 185 -12.22 13.74 9.49
C ALA A 185 -12.87 12.46 8.95
N MET A 186 -14.18 12.30 9.08
CA MET A 186 -14.94 11.18 8.51
C MET A 186 -15.21 11.44 7.03
N LEU A 187 -14.97 10.43 6.20
CA LEU A 187 -15.37 10.38 4.81
C LEU A 187 -16.04 9.02 4.57
N GLU A 188 -17.19 9.00 4.00
CA GLU A 188 -17.90 7.77 3.66
C GLU A 188 -17.11 6.91 2.66
N ALA A 189 -17.30 5.59 2.72
CA ALA A 189 -16.82 4.68 1.70
C ALA A 189 -17.40 5.08 0.34
N THR A 190 -16.53 5.49 -0.59
CA THR A 190 -16.92 6.16 -1.82
C THR A 190 -16.49 5.37 -3.05
N LEU A 191 -17.43 5.13 -3.95
CA LEU A 191 -17.17 4.55 -5.26
C LEU A 191 -17.55 5.52 -6.35
N LEU A 192 -16.67 5.66 -7.35
CA LEU A 192 -16.91 6.47 -8.55
C LEU A 192 -16.73 5.61 -9.81
N GLU A 193 -17.42 5.98 -10.88
CA GLU A 193 -17.18 5.47 -12.25
C GLU A 193 -17.03 6.64 -13.23
N ASP A 194 -16.52 6.34 -14.43
CA ASP A 194 -16.27 7.30 -15.50
C ASP A 194 -15.34 8.46 -15.05
N VAL A 195 -14.36 8.15 -14.19
CA VAL A 195 -13.38 9.15 -13.70
C VAL A 195 -12.33 9.36 -14.79
N PRO A 196 -12.02 10.61 -15.18
CA PRO A 196 -10.97 10.89 -16.17
C PRO A 196 -9.60 10.30 -15.76
N ASP A 197 -8.85 9.78 -16.75
CA ASP A 197 -7.55 9.12 -16.51
C ASP A 197 -6.50 10.05 -15.87
N ASP A 198 -6.60 11.36 -16.10
CA ASP A 198 -5.70 12.37 -15.54
C ASP A 198 -6.17 12.93 -14.18
N ALA A 199 -7.29 12.44 -13.66
CA ALA A 199 -7.79 12.87 -12.35
C ALA A 199 -6.89 12.34 -11.22
N PRO A 200 -6.70 13.13 -10.13
CA PRO A 200 -5.91 12.70 -8.98
C PRO A 200 -6.35 11.36 -8.37
N LEU A 201 -7.66 11.04 -8.43
CA LEU A 201 -8.20 9.76 -7.98
C LEU A 201 -7.70 8.54 -8.79
N VAL A 202 -7.19 8.76 -10.01
CA VAL A 202 -6.59 7.72 -10.86
C VAL A 202 -5.07 7.75 -10.81
N CYS A 203 -4.46 8.96 -10.83
CA CYS A 203 -3.01 9.13 -10.99
C CYS A 203 -2.24 9.14 -9.68
N GLU A 204 -2.86 9.56 -8.55
CA GLU A 204 -2.20 9.76 -7.27
C GLU A 204 -2.72 8.77 -6.20
N GLU A 205 -2.01 8.67 -5.08
CA GLU A 205 -2.45 7.89 -3.93
C GLU A 205 -3.55 8.62 -3.15
N ALA A 206 -4.75 8.06 -3.11
CA ALA A 206 -5.86 8.61 -2.34
C ALA A 206 -5.62 8.50 -0.82
N PHE A 207 -5.12 7.38 -0.35
CA PHE A 207 -4.89 7.06 1.06
C PHE A 207 -6.11 7.38 1.93
N GLY A 208 -7.27 6.89 1.49
CA GLY A 208 -8.58 7.08 2.11
C GLY A 208 -9.65 6.21 1.47
N PRO A 209 -10.88 6.21 1.98
CA PRO A 209 -11.94 5.28 1.61
C PRO A 209 -12.60 5.65 0.28
N VAL A 210 -11.81 5.74 -0.79
CA VAL A 210 -12.27 6.09 -2.13
C VAL A 210 -11.68 5.13 -3.15
N ALA A 211 -12.53 4.53 -3.99
CA ALA A 211 -12.09 3.72 -5.11
C ALA A 211 -12.84 4.07 -6.39
N VAL A 212 -12.17 3.87 -7.52
CA VAL A 212 -12.70 4.15 -8.86
C VAL A 212 -12.90 2.84 -9.62
N LEU A 213 -14.03 2.74 -10.33
CA LEU A 213 -14.34 1.63 -11.22
C LEU A 213 -14.11 2.06 -12.66
N ASP A 214 -13.45 1.21 -13.42
CA ASP A 214 -13.31 1.35 -14.84
C ASP A 214 -13.53 0.00 -15.54
N ARG A 215 -13.75 0.02 -16.85
CA ARG A 215 -14.04 -1.17 -17.63
C ARG A 215 -12.96 -1.43 -18.67
N PHE A 216 -12.75 -2.70 -18.97
CA PHE A 216 -11.87 -3.12 -20.05
C PHE A 216 -12.57 -4.16 -20.93
N SER A 217 -12.16 -4.27 -22.19
CA SER A 217 -12.73 -5.17 -23.19
C SER A 217 -11.89 -6.43 -23.40
N ASP A 218 -10.57 -6.34 -23.22
CA ASP A 218 -9.66 -7.48 -23.33
C ASP A 218 -8.57 -7.43 -22.24
N PHE A 219 -7.99 -8.58 -21.94
CA PHE A 219 -7.04 -8.72 -20.85
C PHE A 219 -5.72 -7.94 -21.07
N ASP A 220 -5.32 -7.71 -22.32
CA ASP A 220 -4.13 -6.90 -22.66
C ASP A 220 -4.37 -5.43 -22.31
N GLU A 221 -5.59 -4.95 -22.51
CA GLU A 221 -6.01 -3.62 -22.07
C GLU A 221 -5.94 -3.50 -20.54
N ALA A 222 -6.49 -4.48 -19.82
CA ALA A 222 -6.44 -4.50 -18.36
C ALA A 222 -5.00 -4.44 -17.84
N LEU A 223 -4.08 -5.22 -18.38
CA LEU A 223 -2.67 -5.18 -17.97
C LEU A 223 -2.03 -3.80 -18.24
N ARG A 224 -2.31 -3.18 -19.40
CA ARG A 224 -1.83 -1.82 -19.67
C ARG A 224 -2.39 -0.81 -18.69
N MET A 225 -3.69 -0.86 -18.38
CA MET A 225 -4.32 0.02 -17.40
C MET A 225 -3.72 -0.14 -16.01
N VAL A 226 -3.42 -1.37 -15.57
CA VAL A 226 -2.75 -1.61 -14.28
C VAL A 226 -1.37 -0.98 -14.27
N ASP A 227 -0.59 -1.18 -15.34
CA ASP A 227 0.82 -0.77 -15.41
C ASP A 227 1.01 0.72 -15.72
N ASP A 228 -0.01 1.37 -16.28
CA ASP A 228 -0.04 2.83 -16.50
C ASP A 228 -0.24 3.57 -15.17
N SER A 229 0.78 3.48 -14.34
CA SER A 229 0.86 4.11 -13.03
C SER A 229 2.32 4.38 -12.69
N VAL A 230 2.56 5.50 -12.02
CA VAL A 230 3.86 5.81 -11.43
C VAL A 230 4.17 4.89 -10.23
N PHE A 231 3.16 4.22 -9.70
CA PHE A 231 3.27 3.28 -8.59
C PHE A 231 3.38 1.83 -9.07
N GLY A 232 3.98 0.98 -8.27
CA GLY A 232 4.15 -0.44 -8.55
C GLY A 232 4.35 -1.25 -7.27
N LEU A 233 3.37 -1.22 -6.34
CA LEU A 233 3.50 -1.99 -5.09
C LEU A 233 2.92 -3.39 -5.24
N GLN A 234 1.61 -3.55 -5.33
CA GLN A 234 0.95 -4.83 -5.60
C GLN A 234 -0.27 -4.63 -6.51
N ALA A 235 -0.63 -5.69 -7.25
CA ALA A 235 -1.84 -5.77 -8.04
C ALA A 235 -2.62 -7.04 -7.72
N GLY A 236 -3.96 -6.98 -7.77
CA GLY A 236 -4.84 -8.14 -7.60
C GLY A 236 -5.45 -8.58 -8.95
N ILE A 237 -5.61 -9.89 -9.15
CA ILE A 237 -6.17 -10.45 -10.39
C ILE A 237 -7.18 -11.52 -10.05
N PHE A 238 -8.45 -11.28 -10.30
CA PHE A 238 -9.51 -12.27 -10.22
C PHE A 238 -9.75 -12.89 -11.58
N THR A 239 -9.22 -14.08 -11.82
CA THR A 239 -9.41 -14.92 -13.01
C THR A 239 -9.24 -16.39 -12.64
N ARG A 240 -9.91 -17.27 -13.36
CA ARG A 240 -9.72 -18.73 -13.30
C ARG A 240 -8.79 -19.25 -14.40
N ASP A 241 -8.33 -18.36 -15.28
CA ASP A 241 -7.39 -18.69 -16.36
C ASP A 241 -5.94 -18.59 -15.86
N LEU A 242 -5.31 -19.75 -15.68
CA LEU A 242 -3.92 -19.84 -15.23
C LEU A 242 -2.94 -19.10 -16.16
N TYR A 243 -3.20 -19.10 -17.49
CA TYR A 243 -2.32 -18.41 -18.43
C TYR A 243 -2.43 -16.90 -18.33
N ARG A 244 -3.62 -16.37 -18.06
CA ARG A 244 -3.82 -14.95 -17.78
C ARG A 244 -3.15 -14.54 -16.47
N ALA A 245 -3.29 -15.36 -15.44
CA ALA A 245 -2.60 -15.14 -14.16
C ALA A 245 -1.07 -15.13 -14.33
N GLN A 246 -0.51 -16.07 -15.13
CA GLN A 246 0.92 -16.12 -15.44
C GLN A 246 1.37 -14.90 -16.23
N ARG A 247 0.59 -14.46 -17.22
CA ARG A 247 0.89 -13.26 -17.98
C ARG A 247 0.89 -12.01 -17.12
N ALA A 248 -0.08 -11.85 -16.22
CA ALA A 248 -0.11 -10.73 -15.29
C ALA A 248 1.17 -10.69 -14.43
N TRP A 249 1.65 -11.84 -13.97
CA TRP A 249 2.90 -11.92 -13.22
C TRP A 249 4.14 -11.60 -14.07
N ASP A 250 4.17 -12.01 -15.32
CA ASP A 250 5.30 -11.79 -16.23
C ASP A 250 5.38 -10.34 -16.74
N GLU A 251 4.23 -9.68 -16.95
CA GLU A 251 4.15 -8.41 -17.68
C GLU A 251 4.03 -7.17 -16.77
N LEU A 252 3.41 -7.30 -15.58
CA LEU A 252 3.18 -6.16 -14.69
C LEU A 252 4.45 -5.74 -13.92
N ASP A 253 4.80 -4.47 -14.02
CA ASP A 253 5.91 -3.87 -13.25
C ASP A 253 5.46 -3.46 -11.85
N VAL A 254 5.20 -4.47 -11.01
CA VAL A 254 4.78 -4.34 -9.62
C VAL A 254 5.61 -5.27 -8.70
N GLY A 255 5.65 -4.97 -7.42
CA GLY A 255 6.37 -5.79 -6.44
C GLY A 255 5.71 -7.14 -6.16
N GLY A 256 4.39 -7.25 -6.36
CA GLY A 256 3.64 -8.50 -6.19
C GLY A 256 2.35 -8.54 -7.00
N VAL A 257 2.02 -9.73 -7.53
CA VAL A 257 0.74 -10.02 -8.17
C VAL A 257 0.01 -11.06 -7.34
N ILE A 258 -1.19 -10.73 -6.90
CA ILE A 258 -2.03 -11.57 -6.05
C ILE A 258 -3.17 -12.12 -6.92
N VAL A 259 -3.18 -13.43 -7.13
CA VAL A 259 -4.21 -14.09 -7.95
C VAL A 259 -5.31 -14.66 -7.06
N GLY A 260 -6.56 -14.32 -7.36
CA GLY A 260 -7.73 -14.71 -6.57
C GLY A 260 -7.89 -13.93 -5.27
N ASP A 261 -7.19 -12.79 -5.12
CA ASP A 261 -7.36 -11.90 -3.96
C ASP A 261 -6.96 -10.45 -4.32
N VAL A 262 -7.10 -9.56 -3.36
CA VAL A 262 -6.80 -8.14 -3.47
C VAL A 262 -5.33 -7.82 -3.18
N PRO A 263 -4.83 -6.67 -3.64
CA PRO A 263 -3.44 -6.24 -3.40
C PRO A 263 -3.04 -6.18 -1.92
N SER A 264 -4.00 -6.02 -1.03
CA SER A 264 -3.75 -5.97 0.42
C SER A 264 -3.50 -7.34 1.08
N TRP A 265 -3.63 -8.45 0.32
CA TRP A 265 -3.27 -9.77 0.84
C TRP A 265 -1.76 -9.84 1.13
N ARG A 266 -1.42 -10.28 2.34
CA ARG A 266 -0.03 -10.36 2.79
C ARG A 266 0.16 -11.47 3.82
N VAL A 267 1.34 -12.10 3.79
CA VAL A 267 1.87 -12.96 4.86
C VAL A 267 3.29 -12.51 5.24
N ASP A 268 3.67 -12.68 6.52
CA ASP A 268 4.89 -12.08 7.07
C ASP A 268 6.20 -12.58 6.45
N ASN A 269 6.21 -13.78 5.88
CA ASN A 269 7.40 -14.40 5.29
C ASN A 269 7.55 -14.19 3.78
N MET A 270 6.58 -13.55 3.13
CA MET A 270 6.69 -13.23 1.70
C MET A 270 7.62 -12.03 1.46
N PRO A 271 8.24 -11.93 0.26
CA PRO A 271 8.85 -10.67 -0.15
C PRO A 271 7.75 -9.62 -0.36
N TYR A 272 7.88 -8.50 0.31
CA TYR A 272 6.96 -7.39 0.15
C TYR A 272 7.74 -6.10 -0.12
N GLY A 273 7.28 -5.29 -1.04
CA GLY A 273 7.88 -4.00 -1.41
C GLY A 273 7.59 -3.64 -2.86
N GLY A 274 7.71 -2.37 -3.16
CA GLY A 274 7.36 -1.80 -4.46
C GLY A 274 8.54 -1.64 -5.41
N VAL A 275 8.17 -1.32 -6.65
CA VAL A 275 9.02 -0.77 -7.70
C VAL A 275 8.50 0.62 -8.08
N LYS A 276 9.07 1.27 -9.08
CA LYS A 276 8.70 2.63 -9.51
C LYS A 276 8.71 3.60 -8.31
N GLU A 277 7.70 4.46 -8.16
CA GLU A 277 7.58 5.39 -7.03
C GLU A 277 7.13 4.72 -5.71
N SER A 278 6.74 3.44 -5.74
CA SER A 278 6.30 2.72 -4.54
C SER A 278 7.43 2.25 -3.63
N GLY A 279 8.68 2.26 -4.08
CA GLY A 279 9.75 1.97 -3.14
C GLY A 279 11.00 1.33 -3.70
N LEU A 280 11.81 0.82 -2.78
CA LEU A 280 13.11 0.20 -3.03
C LEU A 280 13.42 -0.82 -1.94
N GLY A 281 13.88 -2.01 -2.31
CA GLY A 281 14.14 -3.11 -1.38
C GLY A 281 12.91 -3.97 -1.15
N ARG A 282 13.01 -4.88 -0.19
CA ARG A 282 11.90 -5.78 0.17
C ARG A 282 11.85 -5.98 1.68
N GLU A 283 10.63 -5.97 2.22
CA GLU A 283 10.33 -6.47 3.56
C GLU A 283 10.12 -7.99 3.56
N GLY A 284 9.86 -8.53 4.72
CA GLY A 284 9.83 -9.95 5.02
C GLY A 284 11.10 -10.35 5.77
N VAL A 285 10.99 -11.25 6.76
CA VAL A 285 12.07 -11.53 7.72
C VAL A 285 13.39 -11.88 7.03
N ARG A 286 13.35 -12.75 6.03
CA ARG A 286 14.55 -13.16 5.28
C ARG A 286 15.20 -11.97 4.56
N TYR A 287 14.42 -11.20 3.83
CA TYR A 287 14.90 -10.10 2.99
C TYR A 287 15.43 -8.94 3.85
N ALA A 288 14.75 -8.62 4.94
CA ALA A 288 15.22 -7.63 5.90
C ALA A 288 16.56 -8.06 6.54
N MET A 289 16.73 -9.34 6.85
CA MET A 289 18.02 -9.86 7.36
C MET A 289 19.14 -9.76 6.31
N GLU A 290 18.84 -10.04 5.04
CA GLU A 290 19.80 -9.88 3.93
C GLU A 290 20.24 -8.42 3.77
N ASP A 291 19.31 -7.47 3.88
CA ASP A 291 19.62 -6.03 3.82
C ASP A 291 20.43 -5.54 5.04
N MET A 292 20.16 -6.08 6.22
CA MET A 292 20.83 -5.72 7.47
C MET A 292 22.19 -6.37 7.66
N THR A 293 22.61 -7.25 6.75
CA THR A 293 23.86 -8.00 6.83
C THR A 293 24.74 -7.80 5.61
N GLU A 294 26.02 -8.14 5.73
CA GLU A 294 26.99 -8.12 4.61
C GLU A 294 27.54 -9.51 4.35
N ILE A 295 27.52 -9.93 3.09
CA ILE A 295 28.11 -11.19 2.67
C ILE A 295 29.63 -11.07 2.77
N ARG A 296 30.27 -12.02 3.49
CA ARG A 296 31.72 -12.07 3.65
C ARG A 296 32.25 -13.41 3.19
N LEU A 297 33.38 -13.38 2.47
CA LEU A 297 34.13 -14.56 2.09
C LEU A 297 35.25 -14.82 3.11
N LEU A 298 35.33 -16.04 3.62
CA LEU A 298 36.52 -16.56 4.29
C LEU A 298 37.16 -17.61 3.38
N ALA A 299 38.37 -17.37 2.93
CA ALA A 299 39.20 -18.36 2.23
C ALA A 299 40.40 -18.73 3.10
N ILE A 300 40.54 -20.01 3.41
CA ILE A 300 41.69 -20.54 4.14
C ILE A 300 42.52 -21.34 3.14
N ARG A 301 43.75 -20.93 2.93
CA ARG A 301 44.72 -21.72 2.18
C ARG A 301 45.37 -22.71 3.13
N ASP A 302 45.28 -23.99 2.78
CA ASP A 302 46.06 -25.01 3.47
C ASP A 302 47.54 -24.80 3.18
N VAL A 303 48.33 -24.55 4.23
CA VAL A 303 49.78 -24.42 4.12
C VAL A 303 50.36 -25.79 4.50
N PRO A 304 51.05 -26.47 3.58
CA PRO A 304 51.71 -27.71 3.95
C PRO A 304 52.60 -27.52 5.18
N GLU A 305 52.53 -28.42 6.14
CA GLU A 305 53.46 -28.44 7.26
C GLU A 305 54.90 -28.47 6.72
N VAL A 306 55.76 -27.57 7.19
CA VAL A 306 57.18 -27.47 6.85
C VAL A 306 57.93 -28.54 7.63
#